data_c6bc27e20f970f94613b6080cc0cc5ed
#
_entry.id   c6bc27e20f970f94613b6080cc0cc5ed
#
_cell.length_a   1.000
_cell.length_b   1.000
_cell.length_c   1.000
_cell.angle_alpha   90.00
_cell.angle_beta   90.00
_cell.angle_gamma   90.00
#
_symmetry.space_group_name_H-M   'P 1'
#
loop_
_entity.id
_entity.type
_entity.pdbx_description
1 polymer ?
#
loop_
_entity_poly.entity_id
_entity_poly.type
_entity_poly.pdbx_seq_one_letter_code
_entity_poly.pdbx_strand_id
1 'polypeptide(L)'
;LKDNTIPLTLVSLLADGEFHSGEQLGEKLGMSRAAINKHIQTLRDWGIDVFTVPGKGYSLPGPIQLLNESFIHSHIKSGLVTVLPVIDSTNQYLLDRLSELESGDACIAEYQQAGRGRRGRKWFSPFGANLYLSMYWRLEQGPAAAIGLSLVIGIVMAEVLHELGAGQVRVKWPNDLYLHDRKLAGILVELTGKTGDAAQIVIGAGINLAMRQVESDIVNQGWINLQEAGIKVDRNELAVRLIEKLRASLREFEQEGLAPFLSRWEKLDNFIHRQVKLIIGDREIYGISRGIDNQGALLLEQNGVIKPWMGGEISLRSAE
;
A
#
# COMPACT_ATOMS: atom_id res chain seq x y z
N LEU A 1 22.06 -7.73 11.87
CA LEU A 1 21.38 -6.63 11.12
C LEU A 1 22.42 -5.91 10.27
N LYS A 2 22.13 -5.77 8.96
CA LYS A 2 23.00 -5.05 8.04
C LYS A 2 22.95 -3.56 8.40
N ASP A 3 24.09 -2.92 8.57
CA ASP A 3 24.13 -1.48 8.82
C ASP A 3 23.85 -0.73 7.51
N ASN A 4 22.72 -0.03 7.46
CA ASN A 4 22.27 0.75 6.31
C ASN A 4 22.51 2.26 6.48
N THR A 5 23.26 2.69 7.49
CA THR A 5 23.47 4.12 7.80
C THR A 5 24.06 4.88 6.61
N ILE A 6 25.11 4.37 6.00
CA ILE A 6 25.77 5.03 4.87
C ILE A 6 24.89 5.08 3.63
N PRO A 7 24.28 3.97 3.16
CA PRO A 7 23.33 4.05 2.03
C PRO A 7 22.18 5.03 2.27
N LEU A 8 21.62 5.05 3.46
CA LEU A 8 20.53 6.00 3.81
C LEU A 8 20.98 7.45 3.79
N THR A 9 22.20 7.73 4.28
CA THR A 9 22.79 9.07 4.19
C THR A 9 23.02 9.49 2.74
N LEU A 10 23.49 8.58 1.89
CA LEU A 10 23.61 8.83 0.45
C LEU A 10 22.28 9.16 -0.21
N VAL A 11 21.22 8.43 0.09
CA VAL A 11 19.89 8.76 -0.43
C VAL A 11 19.49 10.18 -0.05
N SER A 12 19.70 10.55 1.21
CA SER A 12 19.39 11.90 1.69
C SER A 12 20.18 12.99 0.95
N LEU A 13 21.45 12.74 0.63
CA LEU A 13 22.27 13.66 -0.13
C LEU A 13 21.84 13.77 -1.59
N LEU A 14 21.42 12.66 -2.20
CA LEU A 14 20.97 12.60 -3.61
C LEU A 14 19.51 13.01 -3.79
N ALA A 15 18.76 13.15 -2.69
CA ALA A 15 17.32 13.41 -2.74
C ALA A 15 16.95 14.78 -3.32
N ASP A 16 17.91 15.71 -3.45
CA ASP A 16 17.75 17.01 -4.10
C ASP A 16 17.58 16.90 -5.63
N GLY A 17 17.91 15.75 -6.21
CA GLY A 17 17.84 15.51 -7.65
C GLY A 17 19.01 16.07 -8.45
N GLU A 18 20.00 16.68 -7.78
CA GLU A 18 21.18 17.27 -8.40
C GLU A 18 22.32 16.26 -8.54
N PHE A 19 23.32 16.59 -9.36
CA PHE A 19 24.54 15.79 -9.50
C PHE A 19 25.49 16.02 -8.32
N HIS A 20 26.00 14.91 -7.77
CA HIS A 20 27.02 14.89 -6.73
C HIS A 20 28.18 14.02 -7.17
N SER A 21 29.40 14.56 -7.19
CA SER A 21 30.56 13.78 -7.57
C SER A 21 30.90 12.71 -6.53
N GLY A 22 31.45 11.59 -6.97
CA GLY A 22 31.91 10.53 -6.07
C GLY A 22 32.99 10.99 -5.09
N GLU A 23 33.81 11.94 -5.51
CA GLU A 23 34.82 12.58 -4.64
C GLU A 23 34.17 13.42 -3.54
N GLN A 24 33.23 14.31 -3.87
CA GLN A 24 32.51 15.12 -2.87
C GLN A 24 31.73 14.26 -1.89
N LEU A 25 31.06 13.22 -2.36
CA LEU A 25 30.36 12.26 -1.50
C LEU A 25 31.34 11.53 -0.58
N GLY A 26 32.49 11.11 -1.12
CA GLY A 26 33.56 10.48 -0.35
C GLY A 26 34.11 11.38 0.75
N GLU A 27 34.34 12.66 0.46
CA GLU A 27 34.78 13.65 1.43
C GLU A 27 33.77 13.84 2.56
N LYS A 28 32.49 13.99 2.21
CA LYS A 28 31.39 14.17 3.18
C LYS A 28 31.24 12.96 4.10
N LEU A 29 31.46 11.76 3.60
CA LEU A 29 31.21 10.50 4.33
C LEU A 29 32.52 9.85 4.84
N GLY A 30 33.67 10.48 4.60
CA GLY A 30 34.95 9.95 5.03
C GLY A 30 35.37 8.64 4.39
N MET A 31 35.07 8.42 3.09
CA MET A 31 35.35 7.19 2.38
C MET A 31 35.82 7.40 0.95
N SER A 32 36.42 6.34 0.35
CA SER A 32 36.91 6.37 -1.02
C SER A 32 35.77 6.37 -2.05
N ARG A 33 36.09 6.81 -3.27
CA ARG A 33 35.17 6.70 -4.42
C ARG A 33 34.70 5.27 -4.66
N ALA A 34 35.58 4.29 -4.49
CA ALA A 34 35.22 2.89 -4.65
C ALA A 34 34.19 2.42 -3.60
N ALA A 35 34.35 2.88 -2.34
CA ALA A 35 33.38 2.60 -1.29
C ALA A 35 32.04 3.29 -1.57
N ILE A 36 32.03 4.53 -2.03
CA ILE A 36 30.82 5.22 -2.48
C ILE A 36 30.11 4.42 -3.56
N ASN A 37 30.84 3.95 -4.59
CA ASN A 37 30.23 3.16 -5.68
C ASN A 37 29.55 1.87 -5.18
N LYS A 38 30.13 1.21 -4.17
CA LYS A 38 29.49 0.04 -3.52
C LYS A 38 28.16 0.41 -2.86
N HIS A 39 28.10 1.53 -2.17
CA HIS A 39 26.87 2.00 -1.52
C HIS A 39 25.82 2.47 -2.57
N ILE A 40 26.28 3.07 -3.66
CA ILE A 40 25.38 3.37 -4.80
C ILE A 40 24.74 2.09 -5.35
N GLN A 41 25.48 0.98 -5.44
CA GLN A 41 24.89 -0.30 -5.85
C GLN A 41 23.82 -0.78 -4.88
N THR A 42 23.99 -0.57 -3.58
CA THR A 42 22.95 -0.84 -2.58
C THR A 42 21.68 -0.04 -2.85
N LEU A 43 21.79 1.24 -3.21
CA LEU A 43 20.66 2.06 -3.59
C LEU A 43 19.93 1.49 -4.81
N ARG A 44 20.68 1.02 -5.81
CA ARG A 44 20.11 0.36 -6.99
C ARG A 44 19.38 -0.93 -6.63
N ASP A 45 19.93 -1.70 -5.71
CA ASP A 45 19.29 -2.92 -5.20
C ASP A 45 17.97 -2.62 -4.48
N TRP A 46 17.83 -1.43 -3.89
CA TRP A 46 16.57 -0.95 -3.32
C TRP A 46 15.58 -0.42 -4.37
N GLY A 47 15.91 -0.50 -5.65
CA GLY A 47 15.08 -0.03 -6.74
C GLY A 47 15.14 1.47 -7.00
N ILE A 48 16.17 2.15 -6.48
CA ILE A 48 16.41 3.57 -6.78
C ILE A 48 17.20 3.67 -8.10
N ASP A 49 16.67 4.47 -9.03
CA ASP A 49 17.38 4.79 -10.27
C ASP A 49 18.49 5.82 -9.98
N VAL A 50 19.73 5.37 -9.90
CA VAL A 50 20.88 6.25 -9.76
C VAL A 50 21.61 6.36 -11.07
N PHE A 51 21.62 7.56 -11.66
CA PHE A 51 22.37 7.87 -12.86
C PHE A 51 23.83 8.14 -12.52
N THR A 52 24.72 7.62 -13.34
CA THR A 52 26.15 7.92 -13.31
C THR A 52 26.53 8.59 -14.61
N VAL A 53 27.04 9.82 -14.53
CA VAL A 53 27.50 10.58 -15.68
C VAL A 53 28.98 10.92 -15.48
N PRO A 54 29.86 10.47 -16.39
CA PRO A 54 31.29 10.82 -16.34
C PRO A 54 31.49 12.33 -16.24
N GLY A 55 32.33 12.77 -15.28
CA GLY A 55 32.61 14.18 -15.02
C GLY A 55 31.57 14.93 -14.20
N LYS A 56 30.38 14.35 -13.97
CA LYS A 56 29.31 14.95 -13.14
C LYS A 56 29.06 14.19 -11.85
N GLY A 57 29.18 12.87 -11.86
CA GLY A 57 28.94 12.01 -10.71
C GLY A 57 27.59 11.31 -10.75
N TYR A 58 26.91 11.29 -9.60
CA TYR A 58 25.66 10.56 -9.40
C TYR A 58 24.47 11.52 -9.21
N SER A 59 23.32 11.15 -9.75
CA SER A 59 22.06 11.85 -9.50
C SER A 59 20.87 10.90 -9.53
N LEU A 60 19.77 11.32 -8.94
CA LEU A 60 18.46 10.70 -9.14
C LEU A 60 17.75 11.39 -10.32
N PRO A 61 16.73 10.75 -10.93
CA PRO A 61 15.98 11.35 -12.05
C PRO A 61 15.29 12.68 -11.71
N GLY A 62 15.05 12.93 -10.44
CA GLY A 62 14.47 14.15 -9.89
C GLY A 62 14.48 14.10 -8.38
N PRO A 63 14.03 15.18 -7.71
CA PRO A 63 13.93 15.19 -6.27
C PRO A 63 12.97 14.10 -5.78
N ILE A 64 13.29 13.50 -4.62
CA ILE A 64 12.38 12.57 -3.94
C ILE A 64 12.06 13.11 -2.55
N GLN A 65 10.79 12.96 -2.15
CA GLN A 65 10.37 13.26 -0.80
C GLN A 65 10.56 12.01 0.08
N LEU A 66 11.44 12.11 1.06
CA LEU A 66 11.65 11.06 2.05
C LEU A 66 10.55 11.12 3.13
N LEU A 67 10.25 9.97 3.75
CA LEU A 67 9.42 9.93 4.94
C LEU A 67 10.10 10.72 6.06
N ASN A 68 9.35 11.61 6.68
CA ASN A 68 9.82 12.46 7.77
C ASN A 68 9.19 12.01 9.08
N GLU A 69 9.95 11.27 9.87
CA GLU A 69 9.49 10.72 11.13
C GLU A 69 9.04 11.81 12.12
N SER A 70 9.78 12.91 12.20
CA SER A 70 9.42 14.04 13.07
C SER A 70 8.11 14.69 12.69
N PHE A 71 7.86 14.89 11.39
CA PHE A 71 6.60 15.40 10.88
C PHE A 71 5.45 14.47 11.25
N ILE A 72 5.61 13.17 10.99
CA ILE A 72 4.58 12.15 11.25
C ILE A 72 4.25 12.13 12.74
N HIS A 73 5.25 12.05 13.60
CA HIS A 73 5.05 12.02 15.06
C HIS A 73 4.44 13.31 15.59
N SER A 74 4.75 14.47 15.01
CA SER A 74 4.17 15.75 15.45
C SER A 74 2.67 15.89 15.08
N HIS A 75 2.22 15.20 14.04
CA HIS A 75 0.84 15.27 13.56
C HIS A 75 -0.04 14.15 14.07
N ILE A 76 0.53 13.06 14.56
CA ILE A 76 -0.23 11.93 15.14
C ILE A 76 -0.15 12.03 16.67
N LYS A 77 -1.29 12.33 17.28
CA LYS A 77 -1.36 12.69 18.72
C LYS A 77 -1.38 11.49 19.66
N SER A 78 -1.67 10.30 19.18
CA SER A 78 -1.80 9.11 20.03
C SER A 78 -1.41 7.84 19.27
N GLY A 79 -1.06 6.80 20.03
CA GLY A 79 -0.68 5.50 19.47
C GLY A 79 0.75 5.51 18.91
N LEU A 80 1.23 4.32 18.60
CA LEU A 80 2.58 4.10 18.09
C LEU A 80 2.58 4.16 16.56
N VAL A 81 3.52 4.91 15.99
CA VAL A 81 3.85 4.87 14.57
C VAL A 81 5.36 4.67 14.44
N THR A 82 5.75 3.54 13.90
CA THR A 82 7.15 3.20 13.66
C THR A 82 7.51 3.47 12.20
N VAL A 83 8.53 4.29 11.97
CA VAL A 83 9.03 4.58 10.62
C VAL A 83 10.36 3.85 10.44
N LEU A 84 10.40 2.89 9.52
CA LEU A 84 11.58 2.09 9.23
C LEU A 84 11.97 2.27 7.76
N PRO A 85 13.13 2.84 7.46
CA PRO A 85 13.54 3.08 6.09
C PRO A 85 13.64 1.79 5.25
N VAL A 86 14.26 0.76 5.80
CA VAL A 86 14.51 -0.51 5.11
C VAL A 86 14.02 -1.67 5.97
N ILE A 87 13.16 -2.49 5.41
CA ILE A 87 12.56 -3.62 6.12
C ILE A 87 12.25 -4.77 5.16
N ASP A 88 12.01 -5.95 5.69
CA ASP A 88 11.50 -7.08 4.91
C ASP A 88 10.05 -6.83 4.48
N SER A 89 9.18 -6.61 5.44
CA SER A 89 7.76 -6.32 5.23
C SER A 89 7.18 -5.59 6.43
N THR A 90 6.41 -4.53 6.20
CA THR A 90 5.72 -3.82 7.28
C THR A 90 4.69 -4.71 7.98
N ASN A 91 4.00 -5.59 7.25
CA ASN A 91 3.11 -6.59 7.84
C ASN A 91 3.89 -7.56 8.74
N GLN A 92 5.00 -8.10 8.27
CA GLN A 92 5.79 -9.06 9.04
C GLN A 92 6.35 -8.42 10.32
N TYR A 93 6.76 -7.16 10.24
CA TYR A 93 7.24 -6.43 11.42
C TYR A 93 6.18 -6.41 12.55
N LEU A 94 4.93 -6.15 12.20
CA LEU A 94 3.84 -6.15 13.18
C LEU A 94 3.44 -7.57 13.60
N LEU A 95 3.42 -8.53 12.67
CA LEU A 95 3.12 -9.94 13.00
C LEU A 95 4.09 -10.53 14.01
N ASP A 96 5.36 -10.14 13.96
CA ASP A 96 6.39 -10.59 14.91
C ASP A 96 6.24 -9.98 16.31
N ARG A 97 5.36 -9.01 16.49
CA ARG A 97 5.19 -8.21 17.73
C ARG A 97 3.77 -8.15 18.26
N LEU A 98 2.91 -9.04 17.87
CA LEU A 98 1.46 -9.01 18.19
C LEU A 98 1.17 -8.83 19.68
N SER A 99 1.97 -9.43 20.57
CA SER A 99 1.78 -9.32 22.03
C SER A 99 2.10 -7.95 22.61
N GLU A 100 2.81 -7.12 21.88
CA GLU A 100 3.26 -5.79 22.30
C GLU A 100 2.42 -4.66 21.72
N LEU A 101 1.51 -4.97 20.79
CA LEU A 101 0.78 -3.98 20.01
C LEU A 101 -0.60 -3.68 20.58
N GLU A 102 -1.02 -2.44 20.39
CA GLU A 102 -2.38 -1.97 20.63
C GLU A 102 -3.07 -1.62 19.30
N SER A 103 -4.39 -1.74 19.27
CA SER A 103 -5.18 -1.42 18.08
C SER A 103 -4.88 -0.01 17.57
N GLY A 104 -4.49 0.09 16.30
CA GLY A 104 -4.09 1.33 15.66
C GLY A 104 -2.59 1.57 15.58
N ASP A 105 -1.76 0.74 16.22
CA ASP A 105 -0.32 0.80 16.06
C ASP A 105 0.06 0.52 14.61
N ALA A 106 0.95 1.35 14.05
CA ALA A 106 1.28 1.34 12.64
C ALA A 106 2.79 1.28 12.38
N CYS A 107 3.15 0.76 11.23
CA CYS A 107 4.51 0.72 10.71
C CYS A 107 4.52 1.21 9.27
N ILE A 108 5.48 2.09 8.95
CA ILE A 108 5.68 2.64 7.60
C ILE A 108 7.13 2.40 7.19
N ALA A 109 7.35 2.11 5.91
CA ALA A 109 8.70 1.91 5.38
C ALA A 109 8.92 2.64 4.06
N GLU A 110 10.19 2.95 3.77
CA GLU A 110 10.63 3.46 2.47
C GLU A 110 10.81 2.34 1.44
N TYR A 111 11.26 1.17 1.90
CA TYR A 111 11.59 0.02 1.08
C TYR A 111 11.20 -1.27 1.78
N GLN A 112 10.63 -2.20 1.02
CA GLN A 112 10.38 -3.57 1.48
C GLN A 112 11.13 -4.56 0.60
N GLN A 113 12.03 -5.34 1.19
CA GLN A 113 12.75 -6.38 0.50
C GLN A 113 11.85 -7.55 0.11
N ALA A 114 10.88 -7.85 0.95
CA ALA A 114 9.97 -8.99 0.79
C ALA A 114 8.50 -8.56 0.96
N GLY A 115 8.11 -7.48 0.29
CA GLY A 115 6.72 -7.03 0.24
C GLY A 115 5.80 -8.11 -0.30
N ARG A 116 4.65 -8.30 0.35
CA ARG A 116 3.72 -9.37 0.03
C ARG A 116 2.40 -8.85 -0.48
N GLY A 117 1.87 -9.54 -1.49
CA GLY A 117 0.49 -9.45 -1.92
C GLY A 117 -0.26 -10.73 -1.55
N ARG A 118 -1.52 -10.82 -1.97
CA ARG A 118 -2.35 -12.00 -1.77
C ARG A 118 -1.79 -13.23 -2.50
N ARG A 119 -2.05 -14.42 -1.96
CA ARG A 119 -1.68 -15.71 -2.55
C ARG A 119 -0.18 -15.87 -2.82
N GLY A 120 0.66 -15.35 -1.92
CA GLY A 120 2.11 -15.48 -2.04
C GLY A 120 2.75 -14.64 -3.14
N ARG A 121 1.99 -13.73 -3.78
CA ARG A 121 2.55 -12.80 -4.76
C ARG A 121 3.46 -11.79 -4.08
N LYS A 122 4.48 -11.34 -4.80
CA LYS A 122 5.32 -10.23 -4.34
C LYS A 122 4.58 -8.90 -4.55
N TRP A 123 4.71 -8.01 -3.57
CA TRP A 123 4.41 -6.60 -3.73
C TRP A 123 5.71 -5.86 -3.97
N PHE A 124 5.88 -5.32 -5.16
CA PHE A 124 7.08 -4.60 -5.52
C PHE A 124 7.16 -3.28 -4.77
N SER A 125 8.26 -3.07 -4.03
CA SER A 125 8.34 -2.00 -3.03
C SER A 125 9.64 -1.22 -3.10
N PRO A 126 9.92 -0.52 -4.24
CA PRO A 126 11.15 0.26 -4.38
C PRO A 126 11.20 1.41 -3.38
N PHE A 127 12.42 1.77 -3.00
CA PHE A 127 12.69 2.80 -2.01
C PHE A 127 12.16 4.17 -2.45
N GLY A 128 11.42 4.83 -1.58
CA GLY A 128 11.01 6.23 -1.75
C GLY A 128 9.95 6.49 -2.83
N ALA A 129 9.47 5.45 -3.51
CA ALA A 129 8.58 5.59 -4.66
C ALA A 129 7.09 5.57 -4.30
N ASN A 130 6.73 4.83 -3.28
CA ASN A 130 5.34 4.52 -2.92
C ASN A 130 5.11 4.71 -1.43
N LEU A 131 3.90 4.43 -0.96
CA LEU A 131 3.60 4.30 0.46
C LEU A 131 3.39 2.83 0.81
N TYR A 132 4.14 2.33 1.79
CA TYR A 132 3.97 1.00 2.40
C TYR A 132 3.64 1.19 3.86
N LEU A 133 2.41 0.83 4.23
CA LEU A 133 1.89 1.06 5.57
C LEU A 133 1.22 -0.21 6.07
N SER A 134 1.48 -0.57 7.32
CA SER A 134 0.74 -1.62 8.02
C SER A 134 0.21 -1.11 9.33
N MET A 135 -0.96 -1.61 9.73
CA MET A 135 -1.63 -1.28 10.98
C MET A 135 -2.10 -2.54 11.68
N TYR A 136 -1.87 -2.61 12.98
CA TYR A 136 -2.43 -3.65 13.83
C TYR A 136 -3.84 -3.27 14.31
N TRP A 137 -4.71 -4.27 14.35
CA TRP A 137 -6.04 -4.13 14.95
C TRP A 137 -6.50 -5.42 15.61
N ARG A 138 -7.02 -5.31 16.82
CA ARG A 138 -7.70 -6.42 17.47
C ARG A 138 -9.19 -6.35 17.14
N LEU A 139 -9.69 -7.34 16.42
CA LEU A 139 -11.08 -7.40 15.97
C LEU A 139 -11.88 -8.32 16.90
N GLU A 140 -12.69 -7.71 17.75
CA GLU A 140 -13.50 -8.45 18.73
C GLU A 140 -14.58 -9.33 18.08
N GLN A 141 -15.06 -8.96 16.89
CA GLN A 141 -16.02 -9.75 16.12
C GLN A 141 -15.45 -11.08 15.58
N GLY A 142 -14.15 -11.26 15.66
CA GLY A 142 -13.47 -12.46 15.19
C GLY A 142 -13.18 -12.47 13.69
N PRO A 143 -12.62 -13.61 13.19
CA PRO A 143 -12.11 -13.70 11.80
C PRO A 143 -13.17 -13.51 10.72
N ALA A 144 -14.43 -13.83 10.99
CA ALA A 144 -15.52 -13.73 10.01
C ALA A 144 -15.78 -12.29 9.53
N ALA A 145 -15.41 -11.29 10.33
CA ALA A 145 -15.58 -9.89 9.97
C ALA A 145 -14.47 -9.34 9.05
N ALA A 146 -13.47 -10.13 8.70
CA ALA A 146 -12.31 -9.68 7.93
C ALA A 146 -12.66 -9.17 6.52
N ILE A 147 -13.69 -9.72 5.87
CA ILE A 147 -14.14 -9.26 4.54
C ILE A 147 -14.67 -7.84 4.63
N GLY A 148 -15.58 -7.56 5.55
CA GLY A 148 -16.10 -6.22 5.78
C GLY A 148 -14.98 -5.24 6.11
N LEU A 149 -14.01 -5.66 6.89
CA LEU A 149 -12.83 -4.88 7.21
C LEU A 149 -12.04 -4.46 5.97
N SER A 150 -11.77 -5.37 5.04
CA SER A 150 -11.06 -5.05 3.78
C SER A 150 -11.79 -3.99 2.96
N LEU A 151 -13.11 -4.05 2.92
CA LEU A 151 -13.94 -3.06 2.22
C LEU A 151 -13.84 -1.68 2.88
N VAL A 152 -13.90 -1.62 4.20
CA VAL A 152 -13.74 -0.38 4.97
C VAL A 152 -12.38 0.25 4.70
N ILE A 153 -11.31 -0.53 4.69
CA ILE A 153 -9.96 -0.05 4.42
C ILE A 153 -9.86 0.54 3.01
N GLY A 154 -10.42 -0.13 2.00
CA GLY A 154 -10.47 0.36 0.63
C GLY A 154 -11.20 1.69 0.50
N ILE A 155 -12.35 1.82 1.14
CA ILE A 155 -13.13 3.07 1.21
C ILE A 155 -12.30 4.20 1.80
N VAL A 156 -11.69 3.97 2.96
CA VAL A 156 -10.88 4.98 3.66
C VAL A 156 -9.70 5.43 2.80
N MET A 157 -8.98 4.51 2.19
CA MET A 157 -7.86 4.83 1.31
C MET A 157 -8.31 5.69 0.12
N ALA A 158 -9.40 5.32 -0.53
CA ALA A 158 -9.94 6.09 -1.66
C ALA A 158 -10.38 7.49 -1.25
N GLU A 159 -11.08 7.61 -0.12
CA GLU A 159 -11.55 8.91 0.38
C GLU A 159 -10.40 9.84 0.80
N VAL A 160 -9.37 9.31 1.44
CA VAL A 160 -8.16 10.11 1.76
C VAL A 160 -7.47 10.58 0.48
N LEU A 161 -7.34 9.72 -0.52
CA LEU A 161 -6.77 10.11 -1.81
C LEU A 161 -7.62 11.16 -2.53
N HIS A 162 -8.95 11.09 -2.45
CA HIS A 162 -9.84 12.13 -2.96
C HIS A 162 -9.58 13.48 -2.29
N GLU A 163 -9.45 13.51 -0.97
CA GLU A 163 -9.14 14.73 -0.21
C GLU A 163 -7.81 15.36 -0.65
N LEU A 164 -6.86 14.55 -1.10
CA LEU A 164 -5.54 14.98 -1.55
C LEU A 164 -5.45 15.26 -3.06
N GLY A 165 -6.58 15.30 -3.75
CA GLY A 165 -6.65 15.69 -5.16
C GLY A 165 -6.81 14.54 -6.16
N ALA A 166 -6.87 13.29 -5.71
CA ALA A 166 -7.04 12.11 -6.56
C ALA A 166 -8.50 11.67 -6.64
N GLY A 167 -9.39 12.54 -7.08
CA GLY A 167 -10.85 12.33 -7.06
C GLY A 167 -11.39 11.24 -7.96
N GLN A 168 -10.57 10.69 -8.86
CA GLN A 168 -10.97 9.59 -9.77
C GLN A 168 -10.59 8.20 -9.27
N VAL A 169 -9.98 8.10 -8.09
CA VAL A 169 -9.66 6.83 -7.46
C VAL A 169 -10.95 6.11 -7.08
N ARG A 170 -11.02 4.84 -7.38
CA ARG A 170 -12.16 3.94 -7.13
C ARG A 170 -11.71 2.68 -6.42
N VAL A 171 -12.67 1.94 -5.89
CA VAL A 171 -12.41 0.65 -5.25
C VAL A 171 -12.77 -0.51 -6.18
N LYS A 172 -12.06 -1.60 -6.03
CA LYS A 172 -12.36 -2.87 -6.67
C LYS A 172 -12.49 -3.95 -5.60
N TRP A 173 -13.65 -4.62 -5.58
CA TRP A 173 -13.90 -5.73 -4.66
C TRP A 173 -12.86 -6.86 -4.82
N PRO A 174 -12.36 -7.45 -3.73
CA PRO A 174 -12.68 -7.09 -2.34
C PRO A 174 -11.69 -6.09 -1.71
N ASN A 175 -10.54 -5.80 -2.31
CA ASN A 175 -9.44 -5.17 -1.59
C ASN A 175 -8.41 -4.41 -2.45
N ASP A 176 -8.80 -3.92 -3.59
CA ASP A 176 -7.91 -3.14 -4.45
C ASP A 176 -8.47 -1.73 -4.70
N LEU A 177 -7.58 -0.77 -4.96
CA LEU A 177 -7.91 0.54 -5.50
C LEU A 177 -7.51 0.60 -6.98
N TYR A 178 -8.37 1.22 -7.77
CA TYR A 178 -8.20 1.41 -9.20
C TYR A 178 -8.24 2.89 -9.57
N LEU A 179 -7.53 3.22 -10.62
CA LEU A 179 -7.54 4.52 -11.26
C LEU A 179 -7.43 4.29 -12.78
N HIS A 180 -8.37 4.83 -13.55
CA HIS A 180 -8.45 4.61 -15.00
C HIS A 180 -8.41 3.13 -15.39
N ASP A 181 -9.17 2.31 -14.68
CA ASP A 181 -9.25 0.85 -14.85
C ASP A 181 -7.91 0.11 -14.69
N ARG A 182 -6.95 0.72 -14.01
CA ARG A 182 -5.66 0.11 -13.67
C ARG A 182 -5.43 0.11 -12.16
N LYS A 183 -4.67 -0.85 -11.68
CA LYS A 183 -4.41 -1.03 -10.24
C LYS A 183 -3.49 0.04 -9.68
N LEU A 184 -4.01 0.82 -8.74
CA LEU A 184 -3.27 1.86 -8.01
C LEU A 184 -2.73 1.37 -6.67
N ALA A 185 -3.49 0.57 -5.96
CA ALA A 185 -3.17 0.14 -4.60
C ALA A 185 -3.72 -1.25 -4.30
N GLY A 186 -3.08 -1.93 -3.35
CA GLY A 186 -3.52 -3.20 -2.84
C GLY A 186 -3.60 -3.21 -1.32
N ILE A 187 -4.49 -4.05 -0.80
CA ILE A 187 -4.70 -4.27 0.61
C ILE A 187 -4.48 -5.74 0.91
N LEU A 188 -3.63 -6.04 1.91
CA LEU A 188 -3.41 -7.38 2.40
C LEU A 188 -3.77 -7.45 3.88
N VAL A 189 -4.82 -8.18 4.20
CA VAL A 189 -5.24 -8.44 5.58
C VAL A 189 -4.75 -9.82 5.98
N GLU A 190 -3.88 -9.86 6.97
CA GLU A 190 -3.39 -11.09 7.57
C GLU A 190 -3.94 -11.21 8.99
N LEU A 191 -4.50 -12.35 9.32
CA LEU A 191 -5.15 -12.55 10.61
C LEU A 191 -4.70 -13.82 11.31
N THR A 192 -4.66 -13.75 12.64
CA THR A 192 -4.50 -14.86 13.54
C THR A 192 -5.65 -14.88 14.54
N GLY A 193 -6.17 -16.05 14.85
CA GLY A 193 -7.28 -16.21 15.78
C GLY A 193 -8.05 -17.48 15.49
N LYS A 194 -8.81 -17.92 16.47
CA LYS A 194 -9.70 -19.08 16.35
C LYS A 194 -11.13 -18.60 16.17
N THR A 195 -11.94 -19.41 15.53
CA THR A 195 -13.39 -19.16 15.44
C THR A 195 -13.98 -19.05 16.84
N GLY A 196 -14.70 -17.93 17.09
CA GLY A 196 -15.31 -17.63 18.38
C GLY A 196 -14.46 -16.75 19.30
N ASP A 197 -13.19 -16.53 18.98
CA ASP A 197 -12.30 -15.63 19.71
C ASP A 197 -12.08 -14.33 18.94
N ALA A 198 -11.56 -13.31 19.61
CA ALA A 198 -11.10 -12.08 18.96
C ALA A 198 -9.96 -12.42 18.00
N ALA A 199 -9.95 -11.79 16.82
CA ALA A 199 -8.87 -11.92 15.86
C ALA A 199 -7.84 -10.82 16.02
N GLN A 200 -6.56 -11.17 15.93
CA GLN A 200 -5.48 -10.20 15.77
C GLN A 200 -5.22 -10.03 14.28
N ILE A 201 -5.30 -8.78 13.82
CA ILE A 201 -5.25 -8.46 12.40
C ILE A 201 -4.09 -7.52 12.13
N VAL A 202 -3.35 -7.80 11.08
CA VAL A 202 -2.40 -6.88 10.48
C VAL A 202 -2.90 -6.51 9.09
N ILE A 203 -3.12 -5.22 8.90
CA ILE A 203 -3.63 -4.64 7.67
C ILE A 203 -2.46 -4.02 6.93
N GLY A 204 -2.18 -4.51 5.72
CA GLY A 204 -1.15 -3.93 4.85
C GLY A 204 -1.79 -3.15 3.71
N ALA A 205 -1.25 -1.96 3.46
CA ALA A 205 -1.63 -1.11 2.33
C ALA A 205 -0.40 -0.69 1.56
N GLY A 206 -0.40 -0.94 0.26
CA GLY A 206 0.62 -0.45 -0.68
C GLY A 206 -0.04 0.45 -1.72
N ILE A 207 0.43 1.69 -1.82
CA ILE A 207 -0.11 2.69 -2.76
C ILE A 207 0.99 3.11 -3.73
N ASN A 208 0.72 2.98 -5.03
CA ASN A 208 1.65 3.37 -6.08
C ASN A 208 1.61 4.89 -6.29
N LEU A 209 2.65 5.60 -5.89
CA LEU A 209 2.71 7.06 -5.99
C LEU A 209 3.57 7.52 -7.17
N ALA A 210 4.81 7.05 -7.26
CA ALA A 210 5.79 7.49 -8.25
C ALA A 210 6.68 6.35 -8.76
N MET A 211 6.23 5.11 -8.66
CA MET A 211 7.01 3.95 -9.08
C MET A 211 7.20 3.95 -10.60
N ARG A 212 8.45 3.88 -11.06
CA ARG A 212 8.75 3.72 -12.48
C ARG A 212 8.41 2.31 -12.97
N GLN A 213 8.34 2.15 -14.30
CA GLN A 213 8.02 0.87 -14.90
C GLN A 213 8.89 -0.25 -14.35
N VAL A 214 8.22 -1.23 -13.79
CA VAL A 214 8.82 -2.52 -13.45
C VAL A 214 8.80 -3.37 -14.71
N GLU A 215 9.82 -4.21 -14.88
CA GLU A 215 9.83 -5.20 -15.96
C GLU A 215 8.48 -5.91 -16.05
N SER A 216 7.92 -5.91 -17.24
CA SER A 216 6.55 -6.33 -17.55
C SER A 216 6.18 -7.75 -17.10
N ASP A 217 7.18 -8.58 -16.80
CA ASP A 217 6.98 -9.98 -16.40
C ASP A 217 6.52 -10.14 -14.94
N ILE A 218 6.64 -9.11 -14.13
CA ILE A 218 6.26 -9.14 -12.71
C ILE A 218 4.80 -8.72 -12.51
N VAL A 219 4.22 -8.00 -13.47
CA VAL A 219 2.89 -7.41 -13.34
C VAL A 219 2.00 -7.76 -14.52
N ASN A 220 1.36 -8.90 -14.46
CA ASN A 220 0.36 -9.34 -15.45
C ASN A 220 -0.96 -8.54 -15.41
N GLN A 221 -1.02 -7.45 -14.65
CA GLN A 221 -2.21 -6.59 -14.54
C GLN A 221 -1.74 -5.15 -14.72
N GLY A 222 -2.45 -4.40 -15.54
CA GLY A 222 -2.15 -2.99 -15.76
C GLY A 222 -2.03 -2.23 -14.43
N TRP A 223 -0.88 -1.64 -14.16
CA TRP A 223 -0.61 -0.79 -13.02
C TRP A 223 -0.68 0.67 -13.39
N ILE A 224 -1.01 1.49 -12.43
CA ILE A 224 -0.90 2.93 -12.52
C ILE A 224 -0.30 3.46 -11.22
N ASN A 225 0.40 4.58 -11.29
CA ASN A 225 0.76 5.37 -10.13
C ASN A 225 0.20 6.79 -10.26
N LEU A 226 0.13 7.52 -9.15
CA LEU A 226 -0.46 8.87 -9.16
C LEU A 226 0.33 9.84 -10.02
N GLN A 227 1.66 9.75 -10.04
CA GLN A 227 2.51 10.62 -10.86
C GLN A 227 2.23 10.45 -12.35
N GLU A 228 2.05 9.21 -12.82
CA GLU A 228 1.66 8.91 -14.21
C GLU A 228 0.32 9.55 -14.57
N ALA A 229 -0.60 9.59 -13.63
CA ALA A 229 -1.91 10.23 -13.80
C ALA A 229 -1.87 11.78 -13.63
N GLY A 230 -0.69 12.36 -13.44
CA GLY A 230 -0.54 13.80 -13.25
C GLY A 230 -0.91 14.31 -11.85
N ILE A 231 -1.01 13.42 -10.85
CA ILE A 231 -1.42 13.75 -9.49
C ILE A 231 -0.19 13.70 -8.57
N LYS A 232 0.05 14.81 -7.87
CA LYS A 232 1.13 14.89 -6.89
C LYS A 232 0.55 14.90 -5.48
N VAL A 233 1.02 13.98 -4.64
CA VAL A 233 0.59 13.83 -3.25
C VAL A 233 1.81 13.88 -2.35
N ASP A 234 1.72 14.64 -1.25
CA ASP A 234 2.72 14.61 -0.18
C ASP A 234 2.62 13.29 0.58
N ARG A 235 3.70 12.51 0.56
CA ARG A 235 3.75 11.17 1.19
C ARG A 235 3.56 11.21 2.70
N ASN A 236 4.11 12.23 3.36
CA ASN A 236 4.01 12.37 4.82
C ASN A 236 2.59 12.76 5.24
N GLU A 237 1.97 13.67 4.50
CA GLU A 237 0.57 14.05 4.72
C GLU A 237 -0.37 12.88 4.44
N LEU A 238 -0.15 12.14 3.37
CA LEU A 238 -0.92 10.93 3.06
C LEU A 238 -0.82 9.91 4.19
N ALA A 239 0.38 9.63 4.70
CA ALA A 239 0.60 8.70 5.79
C ALA A 239 -0.16 9.12 7.06
N VAL A 240 -0.06 10.37 7.45
CA VAL A 240 -0.75 10.90 8.65
C VAL A 240 -2.26 10.78 8.51
N ARG A 241 -2.83 11.28 7.41
CA ARG A 241 -4.27 11.25 7.17
C ARG A 241 -4.80 9.82 7.10
N LEU A 242 -4.07 8.94 6.45
CA LEU A 242 -4.47 7.54 6.31
C LEU A 242 -4.48 6.82 7.66
N ILE A 243 -3.45 7.00 8.47
CA ILE A 243 -3.38 6.40 9.81
C ILE A 243 -4.54 6.89 10.68
N GLU A 244 -4.77 8.20 10.75
CA GLU A 244 -5.83 8.75 11.58
C GLU A 244 -7.22 8.32 11.13
N LYS A 245 -7.48 8.35 9.81
CA LYS A 245 -8.77 7.98 9.27
C LYS A 245 -9.03 6.47 9.35
N LEU A 246 -8.01 5.64 9.18
CA LEU A 246 -8.11 4.19 9.42
C LEU A 246 -8.48 3.91 10.89
N ARG A 247 -7.82 4.54 11.84
CA ARG A 247 -8.11 4.38 13.27
C ARG A 247 -9.57 4.73 13.60
N ALA A 248 -10.03 5.87 13.12
CA ALA A 248 -11.41 6.31 13.34
C ALA A 248 -12.44 5.38 12.69
N SER A 249 -12.21 4.98 11.45
CA SER A 249 -13.13 4.13 10.70
C SER A 249 -13.17 2.68 11.19
N LEU A 250 -12.06 2.16 11.68
CA LEU A 250 -12.01 0.83 12.26
C LEU A 250 -12.76 0.78 13.61
N ARG A 251 -12.71 1.84 14.41
CA ARG A 251 -13.54 1.97 15.61
C ARG A 251 -15.03 2.03 15.27
N GLU A 252 -15.41 2.79 14.26
CA GLU A 252 -16.78 2.85 13.76
C GLU A 252 -17.26 1.48 13.28
N PHE A 253 -16.43 0.78 12.54
CA PHE A 253 -16.72 -0.58 12.07
C PHE A 253 -16.92 -1.58 13.23
N GLU A 254 -16.12 -1.50 14.28
CA GLU A 254 -16.31 -2.33 15.47
C GLU A 254 -17.65 -2.07 16.16
N GLN A 255 -18.08 -0.82 16.20
CA GLN A 255 -19.30 -0.41 16.90
C GLN A 255 -20.56 -0.67 16.07
N GLU A 256 -20.52 -0.40 14.77
CA GLU A 256 -21.70 -0.32 13.92
C GLU A 256 -21.69 -1.34 12.75
N GLY A 257 -20.60 -2.08 12.59
CA GLY A 257 -20.43 -3.02 11.48
C GLY A 257 -20.28 -2.34 10.13
N LEU A 258 -20.64 -3.03 9.07
CA LEU A 258 -20.46 -2.58 7.68
C LEU A 258 -21.53 -1.58 7.22
N ALA A 259 -22.70 -1.55 7.85
CA ALA A 259 -23.84 -0.77 7.39
C ALA A 259 -23.54 0.70 7.06
N PRO A 260 -22.80 1.48 7.89
CA PRO A 260 -22.48 2.87 7.56
C PRO A 260 -21.59 3.05 6.31
N PHE A 261 -20.94 1.99 5.88
CA PHE A 261 -19.99 2.01 4.77
C PHE A 261 -20.57 1.60 3.42
N LEU A 262 -21.76 1.01 3.40
CA LEU A 262 -22.35 0.45 2.17
C LEU A 262 -22.58 1.50 1.09
N SER A 263 -23.15 2.64 1.43
CA SER A 263 -23.40 3.72 0.47
C SER A 263 -22.10 4.37 -0.01
N ARG A 264 -21.08 4.42 0.86
CA ARG A 264 -19.75 4.93 0.51
C ARG A 264 -19.04 4.01 -0.48
N TRP A 265 -19.16 2.69 -0.27
CA TRP A 265 -18.65 1.70 -1.24
C TRP A 265 -19.31 1.87 -2.62
N GLU A 266 -20.63 1.95 -2.66
CA GLU A 266 -21.37 2.08 -3.92
C GLU A 266 -20.91 3.28 -4.75
N LYS A 267 -20.68 4.41 -4.13
CA LYS A 267 -20.16 5.62 -4.81
C LYS A 267 -18.75 5.45 -5.37
N LEU A 268 -17.95 4.58 -4.78
CA LEU A 268 -16.55 4.37 -5.12
C LEU A 268 -16.32 3.15 -6.00
N ASP A 269 -17.30 2.27 -6.15
CA ASP A 269 -17.16 0.99 -6.82
C ASP A 269 -16.89 1.18 -8.32
N ASN A 270 -15.70 0.76 -8.75
CA ASN A 270 -15.25 0.91 -10.13
C ASN A 270 -16.02 0.02 -11.12
N PHE A 271 -16.58 -1.08 -10.64
CA PHE A 271 -17.18 -2.11 -11.51
C PHE A 271 -18.69 -2.25 -11.39
N ILE A 272 -19.33 -1.51 -10.50
CA ILE A 272 -20.80 -1.59 -10.36
C ILE A 272 -21.50 -1.32 -11.71
N HIS A 273 -22.48 -2.15 -12.02
CA HIS A 273 -23.26 -2.12 -13.27
C HIS A 273 -22.47 -2.46 -14.54
N ARG A 274 -21.24 -2.90 -14.41
CA ARG A 274 -20.41 -3.34 -15.54
C ARG A 274 -20.38 -4.86 -15.64
N GLN A 275 -20.17 -5.35 -16.85
CA GLN A 275 -19.89 -6.77 -17.07
C GLN A 275 -18.50 -7.11 -16.53
N VAL A 276 -18.45 -8.16 -15.76
CA VAL A 276 -17.22 -8.57 -15.07
C VAL A 276 -17.03 -10.08 -15.15
N LYS A 277 -15.80 -10.48 -14.87
CA LYS A 277 -15.41 -11.87 -14.72
C LYS A 277 -15.01 -12.12 -13.27
N LEU A 278 -15.70 -13.03 -12.60
CA LEU A 278 -15.36 -13.50 -11.27
C LEU A 278 -14.49 -14.76 -11.39
N ILE A 279 -13.32 -14.76 -10.77
CA ILE A 279 -12.39 -15.89 -10.80
C ILE A 279 -12.38 -16.56 -9.43
N ILE A 280 -12.73 -17.86 -9.41
CA ILE A 280 -12.72 -18.70 -8.21
C ILE A 280 -11.86 -19.93 -8.52
N GLY A 281 -10.63 -19.97 -8.02
CA GLY A 281 -9.67 -21.00 -8.41
C GLY A 281 -9.46 -20.98 -9.93
N ASP A 282 -9.76 -22.08 -10.61
CA ASP A 282 -9.67 -22.21 -12.07
C ASP A 282 -10.99 -21.88 -12.79
N ARG A 283 -12.04 -21.54 -12.05
CA ARG A 283 -13.36 -21.23 -12.62
C ARG A 283 -13.48 -19.75 -12.92
N GLU A 284 -14.06 -19.45 -14.08
CA GLU A 284 -14.43 -18.11 -14.50
C GLU A 284 -15.95 -18.00 -14.58
N ILE A 285 -16.52 -17.01 -13.90
CA ILE A 285 -17.96 -16.77 -13.86
C ILE A 285 -18.19 -15.34 -14.38
N TYR A 286 -19.02 -15.23 -15.40
CA TYR A 286 -19.34 -13.96 -16.06
C TYR A 286 -20.69 -13.45 -15.59
N GLY A 287 -20.80 -12.15 -15.37
CA GLY A 287 -22.04 -11.51 -14.99
C GLY A 287 -21.89 -10.00 -14.86
N ILE A 288 -22.94 -9.36 -14.40
CA ILE A 288 -22.97 -7.92 -14.15
C ILE A 288 -22.77 -7.70 -12.64
N SER A 289 -21.78 -6.89 -12.27
CA SER A 289 -21.61 -6.52 -10.86
C SER A 289 -22.75 -5.62 -10.41
N ARG A 290 -23.39 -5.97 -9.31
CA ARG A 290 -24.46 -5.20 -8.67
C ARG A 290 -24.03 -4.62 -7.31
N GLY A 291 -22.73 -4.47 -7.10
CA GLY A 291 -22.19 -3.96 -5.86
C GLY A 291 -21.99 -5.03 -4.79
N ILE A 292 -22.23 -4.66 -3.54
CA ILE A 292 -22.07 -5.56 -2.39
C ILE A 292 -23.36 -5.64 -1.59
N ASP A 293 -23.53 -6.75 -0.87
CA ASP A 293 -24.63 -6.89 0.10
C ASP A 293 -24.25 -6.38 1.50
N ASN A 294 -25.15 -6.51 2.46
CA ASN A 294 -24.96 -6.06 3.82
C ASN A 294 -23.83 -6.76 4.58
N GLN A 295 -23.35 -7.88 4.07
CA GLN A 295 -22.23 -8.64 4.66
C GLN A 295 -20.91 -8.43 3.90
N GLY A 296 -20.94 -7.62 2.84
CA GLY A 296 -19.77 -7.35 2.00
C GLY A 296 -19.53 -8.38 0.90
N ALA A 297 -20.48 -9.28 0.65
CA ALA A 297 -20.41 -10.20 -0.46
C ALA A 297 -20.62 -9.47 -1.79
N LEU A 298 -19.88 -9.88 -2.84
CA LEU A 298 -20.12 -9.37 -4.19
C LEU A 298 -21.46 -9.86 -4.71
N LEU A 299 -22.28 -8.95 -5.20
CA LEU A 299 -23.53 -9.28 -5.89
C LEU A 299 -23.29 -9.39 -7.40
N LEU A 300 -23.51 -10.55 -7.97
CA LEU A 300 -23.32 -10.83 -9.39
C LEU A 300 -24.64 -11.26 -10.02
N GLU A 301 -25.05 -10.58 -11.07
CA GLU A 301 -26.23 -10.88 -11.84
C GLU A 301 -25.91 -11.74 -13.06
N GLN A 302 -26.55 -12.90 -13.14
CA GLN A 302 -26.49 -13.81 -14.28
C GLN A 302 -27.94 -14.19 -14.69
N ASN A 303 -28.27 -14.03 -15.96
CA ASN A 303 -29.59 -14.37 -16.48
C ASN A 303 -30.77 -13.77 -15.66
N GLY A 304 -30.60 -12.53 -15.20
CA GLY A 304 -31.60 -11.82 -14.40
C GLY A 304 -31.67 -12.25 -12.94
N VAL A 305 -30.79 -13.13 -12.47
CA VAL A 305 -30.74 -13.61 -11.09
C VAL A 305 -29.48 -13.06 -10.40
N ILE A 306 -29.66 -12.38 -9.25
CA ILE A 306 -28.57 -11.83 -8.46
C ILE A 306 -28.21 -12.82 -7.36
N LYS A 307 -26.94 -13.21 -7.29
CA LYS A 307 -26.39 -14.09 -6.25
C LYS A 307 -25.22 -13.44 -5.53
N PRO A 308 -25.11 -13.64 -4.18
CA PRO A 308 -23.96 -13.20 -3.42
C PRO A 308 -22.79 -14.17 -3.58
N TRP A 309 -21.58 -13.61 -3.63
CA TRP A 309 -20.32 -14.34 -3.66
C TRP A 309 -19.43 -13.84 -2.55
N MET A 310 -19.03 -14.75 -1.65
CA MET A 310 -18.18 -14.44 -0.51
C MET A 310 -16.70 -14.45 -0.91
N GLY A 311 -15.91 -13.67 -0.19
CA GLY A 311 -14.50 -13.45 -0.43
C GLY A 311 -13.60 -14.66 -0.20
N GLY A 312 -12.39 -14.43 0.20
CA GLY A 312 -11.33 -15.41 0.29
C GLY A 312 -10.48 -15.37 -0.97
N GLU A 313 -10.65 -16.34 -1.84
CA GLU A 313 -9.82 -16.48 -3.05
C GLU A 313 -10.43 -15.88 -4.33
N ILE A 314 -11.51 -15.15 -4.21
CA ILE A 314 -12.22 -14.56 -5.35
C ILE A 314 -11.53 -13.29 -5.81
N SER A 315 -11.40 -13.14 -7.13
CA SER A 315 -10.83 -11.93 -7.74
C SER A 315 -11.76 -11.44 -8.86
N LEU A 316 -12.04 -10.14 -8.87
CA LEU A 316 -12.91 -9.50 -9.85
C LEU A 316 -12.07 -8.91 -10.98
N ARG A 317 -12.44 -9.16 -12.22
CA ARG A 317 -11.79 -8.62 -13.41
C ARG A 317 -12.82 -8.22 -14.45
N SER A 318 -12.50 -7.23 -15.26
CA SER A 318 -13.29 -6.87 -16.42
C SER A 318 -13.47 -8.06 -17.37
N ALA A 319 -14.62 -8.15 -18.02
CA ALA A 319 -14.93 -9.22 -18.98
C ALA A 319 -14.29 -9.03 -20.37
N GLU A 320 -13.58 -7.93 -20.58
CA GLU A 320 -12.89 -7.61 -21.84
C GLU A 320 -11.68 -8.50 -22.10
#